data_a8e68246ef78dae7daf5d26cb12c437d
#
_entry.id   a8e68246ef78dae7daf5d26cb12c437d
#
_cell.length_a   1.000
_cell.length_b   1.000
_cell.length_c   1.000
_cell.angle_alpha   90.00
_cell.angle_beta   90.00
_cell.angle_gamma   90.00
#
_symmetry.space_group_name_H-M   'P 1'
#
loop_
_entity.id
_entity.type
_entity.pdbx_description
1 polymer ?
#
loop_
_entity_poly.entity_id
_entity_poly.type
_entity_poly.pdbx_seq_one_letter_code
_entity_poly.pdbx_strand_id
1 'polypeptide(L)'
;MKRSLFLLTFLMTVLVHPADAGILDDLVKGAGLGQKSAPGNDQVIAGLKEALSIGTGNAVTATSKTNGYFGNQAIKILMPEKIRKVADVLGKVGYQKEVDDFVLSMNRAAEKAAPQAKTIFIDAIHQMTVDDARKILDGGDTAATEYFKAKTSGKLYEAFQPIVSSSMNEVGTTRSYKEMMGQYTALPFAGAESLDLDRYVTNKSLDGLFYLVGQEEIKIRKDPAARVTDLLKTVFGGK
;
A
#
# COMPACT_ATOMS: atom_id res chain seq x y z
N MET A 1 -87.92 5.42 15.01
CA MET A 1 -88.16 4.73 13.74
C MET A 1 -86.98 3.87 13.41
N LYS A 2 -87.11 2.55 13.49
CA LYS A 2 -86.16 1.52 13.38
C LYS A 2 -86.00 1.10 11.92
N ARG A 3 -84.79 1.02 11.38
CA ARG A 3 -84.50 0.24 10.15
C ARG A 3 -83.27 -0.66 10.39
N SER A 4 -83.57 -1.93 10.55
CA SER A 4 -82.62 -3.04 10.54
C SER A 4 -81.99 -3.18 9.16
N LEU A 5 -80.70 -3.36 9.10
CA LEU A 5 -79.99 -3.77 7.90
C LEU A 5 -79.35 -5.15 8.16
N PHE A 6 -79.82 -6.17 7.48
CA PHE A 6 -79.32 -7.54 7.45
C PHE A 6 -78.01 -7.57 6.71
N LEU A 7 -76.99 -8.02 7.38
CA LEU A 7 -75.68 -8.33 6.74
C LEU A 7 -75.62 -9.80 6.43
N LEU A 8 -75.66 -10.13 5.15
CA LEU A 8 -75.54 -11.49 4.63
C LEU A 8 -74.06 -11.84 4.50
N THR A 9 -73.54 -12.68 5.39
CA THR A 9 -72.18 -13.22 5.31
C THR A 9 -72.10 -14.34 4.30
N PHE A 10 -71.46 -14.09 3.18
CA PHE A 10 -71.14 -15.09 2.17
C PHE A 10 -69.77 -15.71 2.52
N LEU A 11 -69.79 -16.94 3.05
CA LEU A 11 -68.60 -17.73 3.36
C LEU A 11 -68.11 -18.40 2.08
N MET A 12 -67.11 -17.83 1.43
CA MET A 12 -66.45 -18.40 0.25
C MET A 12 -65.28 -19.27 0.72
N THR A 13 -65.48 -20.57 0.76
CA THR A 13 -64.43 -21.56 0.97
C THR A 13 -63.55 -21.66 -0.28
N VAL A 14 -62.34 -21.06 -0.20
CA VAL A 14 -61.31 -21.22 -1.19
C VAL A 14 -60.62 -22.56 -0.93
N LEU A 15 -60.86 -23.52 -1.80
CA LEU A 15 -60.05 -24.78 -1.90
C LEU A 15 -58.65 -24.38 -2.38
N VAL A 16 -57.68 -24.37 -1.49
CA VAL A 16 -56.27 -24.25 -1.84
C VAL A 16 -55.82 -25.63 -2.35
N HIS A 17 -55.63 -25.72 -3.65
CA HIS A 17 -54.91 -26.85 -4.23
C HIS A 17 -53.41 -26.63 -4.06
N PRO A 18 -52.62 -27.60 -3.57
CA PRO A 18 -51.18 -27.51 -3.58
C PRO A 18 -50.66 -27.95 -4.94
N ALA A 19 -50.62 -27.04 -5.89
CA ALA A 19 -49.93 -27.28 -7.16
C ALA A 19 -49.33 -25.97 -7.65
N ASP A 20 -48.02 -26.07 -8.02
CA ASP A 20 -47.21 -25.11 -8.74
C ASP A 20 -46.31 -24.16 -7.95
N ALA A 21 -45.54 -24.70 -6.98
CA ALA A 21 -44.32 -24.03 -6.56
C ALA A 21 -43.18 -24.15 -7.63
N GLY A 22 -43.38 -25.00 -8.67
CA GLY A 22 -42.36 -25.25 -9.70
C GLY A 22 -42.27 -24.19 -10.79
N ILE A 23 -43.40 -23.54 -11.12
CA ILE A 23 -43.45 -22.64 -12.29
C ILE A 23 -42.78 -21.30 -12.00
N LEU A 24 -42.87 -20.82 -10.76
CA LEU A 24 -42.15 -19.58 -10.36
C LEU A 24 -40.62 -19.79 -10.26
N ASP A 25 -40.20 -20.99 -9.84
CA ASP A 25 -38.77 -21.32 -9.73
C ASP A 25 -38.14 -21.50 -11.13
N ASP A 26 -38.88 -22.07 -12.08
CA ASP A 26 -38.47 -22.21 -13.48
C ASP A 26 -38.49 -20.86 -14.24
N LEU A 27 -39.43 -19.96 -13.92
CA LEU A 27 -39.46 -18.59 -14.47
C LEU A 27 -38.33 -17.73 -13.96
N VAL A 28 -37.94 -17.86 -12.69
CA VAL A 28 -36.77 -17.16 -12.09
C VAL A 28 -35.48 -17.72 -12.66
N LYS A 29 -35.37 -19.00 -12.88
CA LYS A 29 -34.22 -19.65 -13.57
C LYS A 29 -34.14 -19.30 -15.06
N GLY A 30 -35.27 -19.18 -15.73
CA GLY A 30 -35.36 -18.86 -17.16
C GLY A 30 -35.16 -17.38 -17.49
N ALA A 31 -35.41 -16.47 -16.52
CA ALA A 31 -35.28 -15.04 -16.71
C ALA A 31 -33.87 -14.50 -16.44
N GLY A 32 -32.91 -15.35 -16.06
CA GLY A 32 -31.51 -14.93 -15.83
C GLY A 32 -31.33 -13.90 -14.67
N LEU A 33 -32.34 -13.72 -13.81
CA LEU A 33 -32.38 -12.66 -12.79
C LEU A 33 -31.88 -13.10 -11.40
N GLY A 34 -31.14 -14.22 -11.29
CA GLY A 34 -30.87 -14.75 -9.95
C GLY A 34 -29.49 -15.31 -9.64
N GLN A 35 -28.56 -15.38 -10.56
CA GLN A 35 -27.22 -15.81 -10.21
C GLN A 35 -26.18 -14.86 -10.80
N LYS A 36 -25.65 -13.95 -9.97
CA LYS A 36 -24.28 -13.51 -10.18
C LYS A 36 -23.44 -14.78 -10.09
N SER A 37 -23.11 -15.37 -11.24
CA SER A 37 -22.15 -16.46 -11.31
C SER A 37 -20.94 -16.06 -10.51
N ALA A 38 -20.42 -16.93 -9.65
CA ALA A 38 -19.16 -16.67 -8.98
C ALA A 38 -18.13 -16.26 -10.04
N PRO A 39 -17.34 -15.23 -9.81
CA PRO A 39 -16.39 -14.74 -10.82
C PRO A 39 -15.47 -15.88 -11.24
N GLY A 40 -15.28 -16.06 -12.54
CA GLY A 40 -14.34 -17.04 -13.06
C GLY A 40 -12.92 -16.75 -12.57
N ASN A 41 -12.07 -17.76 -12.46
CA ASN A 41 -10.69 -17.62 -12.01
C ASN A 41 -9.95 -16.46 -12.71
N ASP A 42 -10.18 -16.27 -14.01
CA ASP A 42 -9.54 -15.20 -14.80
C ASP A 42 -9.99 -13.81 -14.36
N GLN A 43 -11.27 -13.63 -14.02
CA GLN A 43 -11.80 -12.38 -13.51
C GLN A 43 -11.24 -12.05 -12.11
N VAL A 44 -11.10 -13.08 -11.26
CA VAL A 44 -10.50 -12.94 -9.92
C VAL A 44 -9.04 -12.50 -10.03
N ILE A 45 -8.27 -13.12 -10.93
CA ILE A 45 -6.87 -12.77 -11.17
C ILE A 45 -6.74 -11.36 -11.76
N ALA A 46 -7.59 -11.01 -12.73
CA ALA A 46 -7.61 -9.66 -13.30
C ALA A 46 -7.91 -8.61 -12.24
N GLY A 47 -8.90 -8.85 -11.37
CA GLY A 47 -9.23 -7.94 -10.28
C GLY A 47 -8.12 -7.81 -9.24
N LEU A 48 -7.42 -8.90 -8.92
CA LEU A 48 -6.24 -8.83 -8.06
C LEU A 48 -5.14 -7.97 -8.68
N LYS A 49 -4.81 -8.21 -9.95
CA LYS A 49 -3.79 -7.41 -10.66
C LYS A 49 -4.15 -5.93 -10.71
N GLU A 50 -5.41 -5.60 -10.92
CA GLU A 50 -5.91 -4.22 -10.86
C GLU A 50 -5.76 -3.62 -9.45
N ALA A 51 -6.16 -4.36 -8.41
CA ALA A 51 -5.99 -3.97 -7.02
C ALA A 51 -4.53 -3.62 -6.69
N LEU A 52 -3.63 -4.51 -7.11
CA LEU A 52 -2.19 -4.35 -6.88
C LEU A 52 -1.62 -3.16 -7.66
N SER A 53 -2.09 -2.92 -8.88
CA SER A 53 -1.70 -1.75 -9.66
C SER A 53 -2.14 -0.44 -9.00
N ILE A 54 -3.36 -0.39 -8.49
CA ILE A 54 -3.89 0.76 -7.77
C ILE A 54 -3.12 0.96 -6.46
N GLY A 55 -2.99 -0.08 -5.63
CA GLY A 55 -2.33 0.01 -4.34
C GLY A 55 -0.86 0.40 -4.44
N THR A 56 -0.10 -0.22 -5.35
CA THR A 56 1.31 0.16 -5.58
C THR A 56 1.43 1.55 -6.17
N GLY A 57 0.53 1.94 -7.07
CA GLY A 57 0.45 3.30 -7.64
C GLY A 57 0.21 4.36 -6.57
N ASN A 58 -0.71 4.11 -5.63
CA ASN A 58 -0.98 4.99 -4.49
C ASN A 58 0.24 5.13 -3.59
N ALA A 59 0.90 4.02 -3.24
CA ALA A 59 2.10 4.01 -2.41
C ALA A 59 3.25 4.81 -3.06
N VAL A 60 3.49 4.60 -4.37
CA VAL A 60 4.49 5.38 -5.12
C VAL A 60 4.12 6.86 -5.16
N THR A 61 2.87 7.21 -5.43
CA THR A 61 2.40 8.60 -5.44
C THR A 61 2.56 9.26 -4.07
N ALA A 62 2.26 8.53 -2.99
CA ALA A 62 2.40 9.04 -1.64
C ALA A 62 3.86 9.27 -1.24
N THR A 63 4.77 8.39 -1.67
CA THR A 63 6.21 8.47 -1.35
C THR A 63 6.96 9.47 -2.22
N SER A 64 6.56 9.68 -3.47
CA SER A 64 7.28 10.52 -4.44
C SER A 64 6.99 12.02 -4.31
N LYS A 65 5.93 12.42 -3.59
CA LYS A 65 5.61 13.84 -3.39
C LYS A 65 6.52 14.48 -2.36
N THR A 66 6.65 15.79 -2.42
CA THR A 66 7.33 16.57 -1.38
C THR A 66 6.72 16.29 -0.01
N ASN A 67 7.56 16.02 0.97
CA ASN A 67 7.18 15.54 2.31
C ASN A 67 6.50 14.16 2.34
N GLY A 68 6.62 13.37 1.28
CA GLY A 68 6.10 12.01 1.24
C GLY A 68 6.77 11.09 2.26
N TYR A 69 8.09 11.20 2.38
CA TYR A 69 8.86 10.57 3.47
C TYR A 69 9.00 11.50 4.67
N PHE A 70 9.50 12.71 4.47
CA PHE A 70 9.81 13.62 5.58
C PHE A 70 8.61 13.95 6.46
N GLY A 71 7.45 14.15 5.88
CA GLY A 71 6.21 14.49 6.58
C GLY A 71 5.43 13.29 7.13
N ASN A 72 5.84 12.07 6.81
CA ASN A 72 5.16 10.85 7.25
C ASN A 72 5.96 10.16 8.37
N GLN A 73 5.48 10.25 9.59
CA GLN A 73 6.17 9.73 10.78
C GLN A 73 6.45 8.23 10.72
N ALA A 74 5.64 7.45 9.99
CA ALA A 74 5.79 6.00 9.88
C ALA A 74 6.97 5.59 8.98
N ILE A 75 7.35 6.44 8.01
CA ILE A 75 8.38 6.12 7.02
C ILE A 75 9.50 7.15 6.93
N LYS A 76 9.44 8.20 7.78
CA LYS A 76 10.48 9.24 7.84
C LYS A 76 11.85 8.60 8.12
N ILE A 77 12.80 8.89 7.24
CA ILE A 77 14.18 8.42 7.40
C ILE A 77 14.85 9.29 8.47
N LEU A 78 15.12 8.67 9.59
CA LEU A 78 15.78 9.32 10.73
C LEU A 78 17.29 9.19 10.62
N MET A 79 18.00 9.91 11.48
CA MET A 79 19.43 9.78 11.67
C MET A 79 19.80 8.32 11.98
N PRO A 80 20.80 7.73 11.30
CA PRO A 80 21.30 6.41 11.63
C PRO A 80 21.75 6.29 13.08
N GLU A 81 21.45 5.18 13.74
CA GLU A 81 21.76 5.01 15.17
C GLU A 81 23.24 5.23 15.52
N LYS A 82 24.12 4.76 14.64
CA LYS A 82 25.57 4.90 14.79
C LYS A 82 26.05 6.35 14.92
N ILE A 83 25.36 7.28 14.27
CA ILE A 83 25.72 8.70 14.28
C ILE A 83 24.71 9.55 15.06
N ARG A 84 23.70 8.95 15.71
CA ARG A 84 22.72 9.69 16.50
C ARG A 84 23.36 10.45 17.66
N LYS A 85 24.29 9.80 18.38
CA LYS A 85 25.04 10.44 19.47
C LYS A 85 25.84 11.65 18.98
N VAL A 86 26.41 11.56 17.78
CA VAL A 86 27.11 12.68 17.13
C VAL A 86 26.14 13.83 16.90
N ALA A 87 24.97 13.55 16.30
CA ALA A 87 23.95 14.55 16.06
C ALA A 87 23.44 15.22 17.35
N ASP A 88 23.21 14.42 18.40
CA ASP A 88 22.77 14.92 19.71
C ASP A 88 23.79 15.86 20.33
N VAL A 89 25.08 15.54 20.24
CA VAL A 89 26.16 16.41 20.73
C VAL A 89 26.23 17.70 19.92
N LEU A 90 26.22 17.58 18.59
CA LEU A 90 26.29 18.73 17.68
C LEU A 90 25.08 19.67 17.86
N GLY A 91 23.89 19.13 18.03
CA GLY A 91 22.68 19.92 18.30
C GLY A 91 22.82 20.75 19.59
N LYS A 92 23.41 20.18 20.65
CA LYS A 92 23.64 20.89 21.92
C LYS A 92 24.69 22.00 21.83
N VAL A 93 25.63 21.94 20.91
CA VAL A 93 26.67 22.95 20.70
C VAL A 93 26.36 23.93 19.56
N GLY A 94 25.10 23.94 19.07
CA GLY A 94 24.61 24.98 18.16
C GLY A 94 24.49 24.53 16.68
N TYR A 95 24.76 23.28 16.35
CA TYR A 95 24.67 22.74 14.98
C TYR A 95 23.34 21.98 14.70
N GLN A 96 22.27 22.35 15.40
CA GLN A 96 20.97 21.67 15.21
C GLN A 96 20.44 21.83 13.79
N LYS A 97 20.64 22.98 13.17
CA LYS A 97 20.20 23.25 11.79
C LYS A 97 20.84 22.29 10.80
N GLU A 98 22.15 22.04 10.91
CA GLU A 98 22.89 21.12 10.05
C GLU A 98 22.41 19.68 10.23
N VAL A 99 22.07 19.29 11.45
CA VAL A 99 21.46 17.98 11.75
C VAL A 99 20.09 17.85 11.08
N ASP A 100 19.26 18.88 11.18
CA ASP A 100 17.92 18.89 10.61
C ASP A 100 17.98 18.89 9.06
N ASP A 101 18.86 19.68 8.47
CA ASP A 101 19.11 19.74 7.03
C ASP A 101 19.62 18.37 6.50
N PHE A 102 20.46 17.69 7.27
CA PHE A 102 20.92 16.35 6.93
C PHE A 102 19.78 15.33 6.93
N VAL A 103 18.92 15.32 7.96
CA VAL A 103 17.73 14.45 7.99
C VAL A 103 16.79 14.78 6.84
N LEU A 104 16.56 16.05 6.57
CA LEU A 104 15.71 16.49 5.45
C LEU A 104 16.25 15.96 4.11
N SER A 105 17.56 16.08 3.88
CA SER A 105 18.18 15.68 2.61
C SER A 105 18.08 14.17 2.34
N MET A 106 18.22 13.32 3.36
CA MET A 106 18.00 11.87 3.22
C MET A 106 16.57 11.57 2.75
N ASN A 107 15.57 12.24 3.32
CA ASN A 107 14.18 12.06 2.94
C ASN A 107 13.89 12.59 1.53
N ARG A 108 14.49 13.72 1.13
CA ARG A 108 14.38 14.24 -0.26
C ARG A 108 14.99 13.28 -1.27
N ALA A 109 16.10 12.63 -0.95
CA ALA A 109 16.70 11.61 -1.81
C ALA A 109 15.74 10.42 -2.01
N ALA A 110 15.09 9.95 -0.95
CA ALA A 110 14.08 8.89 -1.02
C ALA A 110 12.87 9.31 -1.88
N GLU A 111 12.35 10.53 -1.67
CA GLU A 111 11.23 11.08 -2.45
C GLU A 111 11.56 11.18 -3.94
N LYS A 112 12.79 11.58 -4.28
CA LYS A 112 13.29 11.69 -5.67
C LYS A 112 13.45 10.30 -6.33
N ALA A 113 13.82 9.26 -5.58
CA ALA A 113 13.98 7.90 -6.07
C ALA A 113 12.66 7.14 -6.24
N ALA A 114 11.66 7.42 -5.40
CA ALA A 114 10.41 6.67 -5.32
C ALA A 114 9.65 6.48 -6.65
N PRO A 115 9.62 7.43 -7.62
CA PRO A 115 8.94 7.23 -8.90
C PRO A 115 9.43 6.01 -9.69
N GLN A 116 10.69 5.59 -9.53
CA GLN A 116 11.26 4.45 -10.24
C GLN A 116 10.53 3.13 -9.91
N ALA A 117 9.90 3.06 -8.75
CA ALA A 117 9.19 1.87 -8.33
C ALA A 117 7.95 1.56 -9.17
N LYS A 118 7.34 2.56 -9.81
CA LYS A 118 6.11 2.38 -10.58
C LYS A 118 6.24 1.33 -11.69
N THR A 119 7.24 1.47 -12.54
CA THR A 119 7.46 0.53 -13.65
C THR A 119 7.82 -0.85 -13.14
N ILE A 120 8.68 -0.92 -12.11
CA ILE A 120 9.14 -2.18 -11.53
C ILE A 120 7.97 -2.98 -10.92
N PHE A 121 7.03 -2.31 -10.24
CA PHE A 121 5.82 -2.96 -9.72
C PHE A 121 4.87 -3.40 -10.83
N ILE A 122 4.66 -2.57 -11.86
CA ILE A 122 3.82 -2.94 -13.01
C ILE A 122 4.38 -4.17 -13.71
N ASP A 123 5.69 -4.24 -13.92
CA ASP A 123 6.35 -5.41 -14.53
C ASP A 123 6.17 -6.67 -13.67
N ALA A 124 6.28 -6.56 -12.35
CA ALA A 124 6.04 -7.68 -11.44
C ALA A 124 4.59 -8.15 -11.47
N ILE A 125 3.62 -7.24 -11.61
CA ILE A 125 2.20 -7.56 -11.76
C ILE A 125 1.94 -8.29 -13.10
N HIS A 126 2.54 -7.84 -14.19
CA HIS A 126 2.40 -8.49 -15.49
C HIS A 126 2.97 -9.92 -15.47
N GLN A 127 4.12 -10.11 -14.82
CA GLN A 127 4.80 -11.41 -14.70
C GLN A 127 4.16 -12.36 -13.68
N MET A 128 3.16 -11.90 -12.93
CA MET A 128 2.47 -12.69 -11.91
C MET A 128 1.75 -13.88 -12.54
N THR A 129 2.08 -15.08 -12.08
CA THR A 129 1.43 -16.34 -12.47
C THR A 129 0.07 -16.53 -11.78
N VAL A 130 -0.72 -17.47 -12.27
CA VAL A 130 -1.99 -17.87 -11.62
C VAL A 130 -1.74 -18.37 -10.19
N ASP A 131 -0.67 -19.12 -9.99
CA ASP A 131 -0.32 -19.65 -8.67
C ASP A 131 0.15 -18.56 -7.69
N ASP A 132 0.89 -17.55 -8.18
CA ASP A 132 1.23 -16.38 -7.37
C ASP A 132 -0.04 -15.63 -6.94
N ALA A 133 -0.97 -15.43 -7.88
CA ALA A 133 -2.24 -14.75 -7.60
C ALA A 133 -3.07 -15.49 -6.54
N ARG A 134 -3.16 -16.82 -6.63
CA ARG A 134 -3.85 -17.65 -5.63
C ARG A 134 -3.20 -17.54 -4.26
N LYS A 135 -1.87 -17.66 -4.17
CA LYS A 135 -1.13 -17.49 -2.91
C LYS A 135 -1.37 -16.14 -2.26
N ILE A 136 -1.47 -15.07 -3.06
CA ILE A 136 -1.77 -13.74 -2.58
C ILE A 136 -3.21 -13.64 -2.07
N LEU A 137 -4.18 -14.18 -2.80
CA LEU A 137 -5.60 -14.15 -2.42
C LEU A 137 -5.88 -14.93 -1.16
N ASP A 138 -5.27 -16.12 -1.01
CA ASP A 138 -5.45 -17.01 0.13
C ASP A 138 -4.53 -16.65 1.30
N GLY A 139 -3.58 -15.74 1.09
CA GLY A 139 -2.62 -15.30 2.08
C GLY A 139 -3.15 -14.25 3.05
N GLY A 140 -2.31 -13.89 4.01
CA GLY A 140 -2.63 -12.89 5.03
C GLY A 140 -2.70 -11.45 4.50
N ASP A 141 -2.85 -10.51 5.43
CA ASP A 141 -3.08 -9.08 5.17
C ASP A 141 -2.00 -8.40 4.32
N THR A 142 -0.81 -8.99 4.23
CA THR A 142 0.37 -8.44 3.52
C THR A 142 0.99 -9.41 2.52
N ALA A 143 0.24 -10.43 2.07
CA ALA A 143 0.75 -11.46 1.14
C ALA A 143 1.23 -10.89 -0.20
N ALA A 144 0.55 -9.87 -0.74
CA ALA A 144 0.99 -9.19 -1.95
C ALA A 144 2.25 -8.35 -1.69
N THR A 145 2.35 -7.71 -0.56
CA THR A 145 3.55 -6.95 -0.16
C THR A 145 4.78 -7.86 -0.08
N GLU A 146 4.64 -9.04 0.52
CA GLU A 146 5.72 -10.02 0.58
C GLU A 146 6.11 -10.55 -0.81
N TYR A 147 5.11 -10.79 -1.68
CA TYR A 147 5.34 -11.13 -3.08
C TYR A 147 6.18 -10.03 -3.77
N PHE A 148 5.80 -8.76 -3.64
CA PHE A 148 6.55 -7.65 -4.23
C PHE A 148 7.97 -7.54 -3.66
N LYS A 149 8.14 -7.67 -2.35
CA LYS A 149 9.47 -7.69 -1.73
C LYS A 149 10.35 -8.77 -2.36
N ALA A 150 9.84 -9.99 -2.44
CA ALA A 150 10.59 -11.11 -2.99
C ALA A 150 10.98 -10.91 -4.48
N LYS A 151 10.08 -10.32 -5.28
CA LYS A 151 10.26 -10.18 -6.73
C LYS A 151 10.99 -8.90 -7.16
N THR A 152 10.95 -7.85 -6.34
CA THR A 152 11.35 -6.52 -6.81
C THR A 152 12.45 -5.85 -5.98
N SER A 153 12.77 -6.31 -4.76
CA SER A 153 13.73 -5.62 -3.88
C SER A 153 15.09 -5.37 -4.53
N GLY A 154 15.64 -6.35 -5.26
CA GLY A 154 16.92 -6.20 -5.95
C GLY A 154 16.85 -5.11 -7.03
N LYS A 155 15.86 -5.21 -7.92
CA LYS A 155 15.65 -4.22 -9.01
C LYS A 155 15.38 -2.82 -8.47
N LEU A 156 14.59 -2.72 -7.40
CA LEU A 156 14.33 -1.45 -6.73
C LEU A 156 15.59 -0.86 -6.12
N TYR A 157 16.41 -1.68 -5.47
CA TYR A 157 17.68 -1.23 -4.91
C TYR A 157 18.59 -0.66 -6.00
N GLU A 158 18.78 -1.39 -7.09
CA GLU A 158 19.59 -0.97 -8.24
C GLU A 158 19.08 0.33 -8.89
N ALA A 159 17.75 0.53 -8.94
CA ALA A 159 17.15 1.74 -9.51
C ALA A 159 17.22 2.94 -8.55
N PHE A 160 17.10 2.70 -7.23
CA PHE A 160 17.08 3.76 -6.22
C PHE A 160 18.46 4.28 -5.88
N GLN A 161 19.43 3.38 -5.71
CA GLN A 161 20.77 3.71 -5.23
C GLN A 161 21.45 4.86 -6.00
N PRO A 162 21.51 4.87 -7.35
CA PRO A 162 22.17 5.96 -8.08
C PRO A 162 21.44 7.30 -7.89
N ILE A 163 20.12 7.29 -7.78
CA ILE A 163 19.32 8.50 -7.57
C ILE A 163 19.51 9.03 -6.15
N VAL A 164 19.53 8.14 -5.17
CA VAL A 164 19.81 8.49 -3.78
C VAL A 164 21.20 9.10 -3.66
N SER A 165 22.23 8.41 -4.20
CA SER A 165 23.61 8.88 -4.16
C SER A 165 23.79 10.25 -4.83
N SER A 166 23.25 10.42 -6.06
CA SER A 166 23.26 11.72 -6.76
C SER A 166 22.55 12.80 -5.97
N SER A 167 21.35 12.51 -5.47
CA SER A 167 20.57 13.49 -4.72
C SER A 167 21.25 13.93 -3.43
N MET A 168 21.84 13.00 -2.70
CA MET A 168 22.58 13.29 -1.48
C MET A 168 23.83 14.13 -1.76
N ASN A 169 24.50 13.91 -2.90
CA ASN A 169 25.64 14.72 -3.31
C ASN A 169 25.23 16.12 -3.78
N GLU A 170 24.14 16.26 -4.56
CA GLU A 170 23.63 17.54 -5.07
C GLU A 170 23.17 18.47 -3.95
N VAL A 171 22.46 17.96 -2.97
CA VAL A 171 21.92 18.74 -1.84
C VAL A 171 23.02 19.05 -0.78
N GLY A 172 24.24 18.60 -1.03
CA GLY A 172 25.35 18.80 -0.11
C GLY A 172 25.29 17.91 1.15
N THR A 173 24.42 16.88 1.16
CA THR A 173 24.28 15.95 2.30
C THR A 173 25.59 15.29 2.64
N THR A 174 26.33 14.85 1.62
CA THR A 174 27.67 14.26 1.80
C THR A 174 28.64 15.31 2.37
N ARG A 175 28.52 16.58 1.96
CA ARG A 175 29.30 17.68 2.51
C ARG A 175 28.90 17.93 3.97
N SER A 176 27.61 18.12 4.26
CA SER A 176 27.10 18.34 5.61
C SER A 176 27.46 17.20 6.55
N TYR A 177 27.41 15.95 6.04
CA TYR A 177 27.89 14.79 6.81
C TYR A 177 29.39 14.87 7.11
N LYS A 178 30.23 15.18 6.11
CA LYS A 178 31.68 15.34 6.31
C LYS A 178 32.00 16.50 7.27
N GLU A 179 31.31 17.62 7.14
CA GLU A 179 31.48 18.77 8.02
C GLU A 179 31.04 18.40 9.45
N MET A 180 29.89 17.77 9.60
CA MET A 180 29.38 17.27 10.88
C MET A 180 30.35 16.26 11.51
N MET A 181 30.83 15.28 10.75
CA MET A 181 31.81 14.30 11.25
C MET A 181 33.16 14.95 11.55
N GLY A 182 33.60 15.93 10.77
CA GLY A 182 34.79 16.69 11.02
C GLY A 182 34.73 17.47 12.34
N GLN A 183 33.61 18.13 12.62
CA GLN A 183 33.36 18.79 13.91
C GLN A 183 33.32 17.79 15.07
N TYR A 184 32.70 16.63 14.85
CA TYR A 184 32.68 15.61 15.90
C TYR A 184 34.04 15.00 16.17
N THR A 185 34.82 14.67 15.14
CA THR A 185 36.20 14.10 15.31
C THR A 185 37.18 15.08 15.90
N ALA A 186 36.89 16.38 15.84
CA ALA A 186 37.69 17.41 16.55
C ALA A 186 37.42 17.43 18.06
N LEU A 187 36.37 16.76 18.55
CA LEU A 187 36.07 16.66 19.97
C LEU A 187 36.96 15.61 20.65
N PRO A 188 37.46 15.84 21.88
CA PRO A 188 38.18 14.83 22.64
C PRO A 188 37.29 13.57 22.83
N PHE A 189 37.87 12.40 22.57
CA PHE A 189 37.21 11.08 22.73
C PHE A 189 36.18 10.69 21.64
N ALA A 190 36.14 11.37 20.49
CA ALA A 190 35.32 10.98 19.36
C ALA A 190 35.89 9.73 18.64
N GLY A 191 35.07 8.67 18.54
CA GLY A 191 35.37 7.51 17.68
C GLY A 191 34.72 7.70 16.30
N ALA A 192 35.47 7.57 15.22
CA ALA A 192 34.93 7.65 13.87
C ALA A 192 34.56 6.26 13.35
N GLU A 193 33.27 5.96 13.15
CA GLU A 193 32.82 4.84 12.32
C GLU A 193 32.42 5.39 10.95
N SER A 194 32.95 4.80 9.87
CA SER A 194 32.46 5.09 8.53
C SER A 194 31.11 4.43 8.33
N LEU A 195 30.13 5.19 7.87
CA LEU A 195 28.79 4.72 7.56
C LEU A 195 28.53 4.90 6.06
N ASP A 196 28.10 3.81 5.41
CA ASP A 196 27.61 3.88 4.04
C ASP A 196 26.18 4.46 4.05
N LEU A 197 26.13 5.80 3.90
CA LEU A 197 24.90 6.56 3.93
C LEU A 197 24.01 6.25 2.71
N ASP A 198 24.59 6.06 1.53
CA ASP A 198 23.84 5.77 0.32
C ASP A 198 23.08 4.45 0.48
N ARG A 199 23.76 3.44 0.99
CA ARG A 199 23.16 2.16 1.31
C ARG A 199 22.08 2.27 2.39
N TYR A 200 22.35 3.03 3.45
CA TYR A 200 21.39 3.25 4.53
C TYR A 200 20.12 3.91 4.01
N VAL A 201 20.24 5.03 3.30
CA VAL A 201 19.09 5.77 2.78
C VAL A 201 18.34 4.97 1.74
N THR A 202 19.04 4.25 0.84
CA THR A 202 18.41 3.37 -0.15
C THR A 202 17.55 2.30 0.53
N ASN A 203 18.10 1.59 1.51
CA ASN A 203 17.37 0.55 2.23
C ASN A 203 16.17 1.15 2.99
N LYS A 204 16.33 2.27 3.68
CA LYS A 204 15.23 2.94 4.39
C LYS A 204 14.16 3.47 3.45
N SER A 205 14.53 3.89 2.23
CA SER A 205 13.58 4.27 1.20
C SER A 205 12.71 3.08 0.78
N LEU A 206 13.32 1.92 0.56
CA LEU A 206 12.59 0.69 0.23
C LEU A 206 11.72 0.20 1.38
N ASP A 207 12.23 0.23 2.62
CA ASP A 207 11.44 -0.10 3.81
C ASP A 207 10.16 0.73 3.88
N GLY A 208 10.28 2.05 3.71
CA GLY A 208 9.16 2.99 3.73
C GLY A 208 8.17 2.77 2.57
N LEU A 209 8.67 2.51 1.37
CA LEU A 209 7.85 2.21 0.21
C LEU A 209 7.02 0.93 0.43
N PHE A 210 7.66 -0.16 0.85
CA PHE A 210 6.96 -1.42 1.11
C PHE A 210 6.01 -1.34 2.30
N TYR A 211 6.32 -0.51 3.29
CA TYR A 211 5.37 -0.22 4.36
C TYR A 211 4.08 0.38 3.81
N LEU A 212 4.15 1.39 2.93
CA LEU A 212 2.96 1.99 2.35
C LEU A 212 2.25 1.05 1.37
N VAL A 213 2.95 0.21 0.61
CA VAL A 213 2.34 -0.86 -0.19
C VAL A 213 1.51 -1.79 0.71
N GLY A 214 2.06 -2.20 1.87
CA GLY A 214 1.34 -3.01 2.84
C GLY A 214 0.11 -2.30 3.43
N GLN A 215 0.19 -1.00 3.70
CA GLN A 215 -0.97 -0.24 4.16
C GLN A 215 -2.09 -0.16 3.10
N GLU A 216 -1.74 0.03 1.84
CA GLU A 216 -2.72 0.01 0.75
C GLU A 216 -3.33 -1.39 0.54
N GLU A 217 -2.53 -2.47 0.68
CA GLU A 217 -3.04 -3.85 0.64
C GLU A 217 -4.05 -4.10 1.76
N ILE A 218 -3.71 -3.79 3.00
CA ILE A 218 -4.59 -3.94 4.16
C ILE A 218 -5.90 -3.16 3.96
N LYS A 219 -5.80 -1.94 3.45
CA LYS A 219 -6.93 -1.07 3.18
C LYS A 219 -7.88 -1.69 2.13
N ILE A 220 -7.35 -2.19 1.01
CA ILE A 220 -8.17 -2.87 -0.03
C ILE A 220 -8.85 -4.13 0.53
N ARG A 221 -8.13 -4.90 1.36
CA ARG A 221 -8.67 -6.13 1.97
C ARG A 221 -9.77 -5.84 2.99
N LYS A 222 -9.63 -4.82 3.82
CA LYS A 222 -10.49 -4.56 4.99
C LYS A 222 -11.54 -3.46 4.79
N ASP A 223 -11.27 -2.47 3.93
CA ASP A 223 -12.18 -1.34 3.74
C ASP A 223 -12.94 -1.44 2.41
N PRO A 224 -14.26 -1.69 2.43
CA PRO A 224 -15.07 -1.71 1.22
C PRO A 224 -15.02 -0.41 0.42
N ALA A 225 -14.81 0.75 1.07
CA ALA A 225 -14.72 2.05 0.39
C ALA A 225 -13.44 2.19 -0.44
N ALA A 226 -12.38 1.44 -0.10
CA ALA A 226 -11.14 1.41 -0.88
C ALA A 226 -11.25 0.58 -2.16
N ARG A 227 -12.32 -0.20 -2.33
CA ARG A 227 -12.60 -1.04 -3.51
C ARG A 227 -13.28 -0.21 -4.58
N VAL A 228 -12.51 0.67 -5.21
CA VAL A 228 -13.02 1.71 -6.13
C VAL A 228 -13.54 1.19 -7.47
N THR A 229 -13.25 -0.07 -7.84
CA THR A 229 -13.73 -0.70 -9.08
C THR A 229 -14.67 -1.86 -8.81
N ASP A 230 -15.51 -2.20 -9.77
CA ASP A 230 -16.44 -3.34 -9.62
C ASP A 230 -15.68 -4.68 -9.54
N LEU A 231 -14.53 -4.78 -10.19
CA LEU A 231 -13.65 -5.94 -10.09
C LEU A 231 -13.12 -6.11 -8.66
N LEU A 232 -12.67 -5.03 -8.01
CA LEU A 232 -12.23 -5.03 -6.61
C LEU A 232 -13.35 -5.44 -5.67
N LYS A 233 -14.57 -4.91 -5.88
CA LYS A 233 -15.75 -5.31 -5.10
C LYS A 233 -16.06 -6.79 -5.26
N THR A 234 -15.90 -7.32 -6.48
CA THR A 234 -16.16 -8.72 -6.78
C THR A 234 -15.15 -9.64 -6.11
N VAL A 235 -13.86 -9.31 -6.17
CA VAL A 235 -12.77 -10.16 -5.64
C VAL A 235 -12.69 -10.12 -4.11
N PHE A 236 -12.88 -8.96 -3.51
CA PHE A 236 -12.71 -8.75 -2.06
C PHE A 236 -14.04 -8.56 -1.31
N GLY A 237 -15.16 -8.48 -2.00
CA GLY A 237 -16.48 -8.21 -1.40
C GLY A 237 -17.13 -9.41 -0.72
N GLY A 238 -16.68 -10.62 -0.97
CA GLY A 238 -17.22 -11.87 -0.43
C GLY A 238 -16.41 -12.48 0.73
N LYS A 239 -15.42 -11.76 1.25
CA LYS A 239 -14.60 -12.20 2.39
C LYS A 239 -14.86 -11.33 3.61
#